data_821eaf85f43eda1a6f2377c31d6d02b1
#
_entry.id   821eaf85f43eda1a6f2377c31d6d02b1
#
_cell.length_a   1.000
_cell.length_b   1.000
_cell.length_c   1.000
_cell.angle_alpha   90.00
_cell.angle_beta   90.00
_cell.angle_gamma   90.00
#
_symmetry.space_group_name_H-M   'P 1'
#
loop_
_entity.id
_entity.type
_entity.pdbx_description
1 polymer ?
#
loop_
_entity_poly.entity_id
_entity_poly.type
_entity_poly.pdbx_seq_one_letter_code
_entity_poly.pdbx_strand_id
1 'polypeptide(L)'
;MSSRRRSRTCPDAGFGAVSDMRPFYRRPPTSVGTGSSPAAGILRPPAGTVPPLPQDGGMPSSADRFRRAAVELAQTSERQVEWALAVADDARLLALIDELPAQHRQPSLLFSVARLLGVPDVDGAGFAAWFRSEWARVAPVAAERRTQTNEALRCAPLVAALERITEPGEPVALVEIGASAGLCLAPERYSYAFTASDGETRLGSGAPLLRCAVSGGAAPARLPVVAWRRGLDLAPLDVRSPEDVAWLEALLPPDRPERTARLRSAVETLEDDPPTIVAGDAAAELPALLDAVPPGLRTVVVSLGTLVYLPWAARESVLATVADRGASLVTLETEALLPHVVAARGERTAPEPTPFLLAADGVPLASAAAHGGTLSWLA
;
A
#
# COMPACT_ATOMS: atom_id res chain seq x y z
N MET A 1 44.94 -9.58 21.67
CA MET A 1 44.83 -9.83 20.23
C MET A 1 43.58 -9.11 19.72
N SER A 2 43.79 -8.00 19.06
CA SER A 2 42.77 -7.02 18.63
C SER A 2 42.19 -7.43 17.27
N SER A 3 40.89 -7.74 17.15
CA SER A 3 40.20 -7.95 15.91
C SER A 3 39.50 -6.63 15.48
N ARG A 4 40.09 -5.95 14.51
CA ARG A 4 39.53 -4.77 13.85
C ARG A 4 38.28 -5.16 13.05
N ARG A 5 37.11 -4.61 13.44
CA ARG A 5 35.91 -4.58 12.57
C ARG A 5 36.18 -3.61 11.42
N ARG A 6 36.18 -4.09 10.21
CA ARG A 6 36.17 -3.28 8.99
C ARG A 6 34.73 -2.81 8.74
N SER A 7 34.50 -1.51 8.86
CA SER A 7 33.31 -0.84 8.34
C SER A 7 33.33 -0.94 6.82
N ARG A 8 32.34 -1.61 6.23
CA ARG A 8 32.06 -1.52 4.80
C ARG A 8 31.18 -0.28 4.58
N THR A 9 31.77 0.75 4.05
CA THR A 9 31.04 1.88 3.45
C THR A 9 30.36 1.37 2.18
N CYS A 10 29.04 1.46 2.13
CA CYS A 10 28.27 1.33 0.89
C CYS A 10 28.60 2.52 -0.03
N PRO A 11 28.76 2.31 -1.34
CA PRO A 11 28.86 3.42 -2.27
C PRO A 11 27.51 4.14 -2.37
N ASP A 12 27.57 5.48 -2.33
CA ASP A 12 26.46 6.38 -2.64
C ASP A 12 25.95 6.09 -4.06
N ALA A 13 24.90 5.28 -4.16
CA ALA A 13 24.08 5.23 -5.36
C ALA A 13 23.23 6.51 -5.35
N GLY A 14 23.63 7.48 -6.16
CA GLY A 14 22.92 8.74 -6.34
C GLY A 14 21.47 8.46 -6.74
N PHE A 15 20.56 8.56 -5.80
CA PHE A 15 19.12 8.55 -6.04
C PHE A 15 18.77 9.86 -6.74
N GLY A 16 18.56 9.78 -8.04
CA GLY A 16 17.95 10.85 -8.81
C GLY A 16 16.67 11.28 -8.10
N ALA A 17 16.54 12.57 -7.85
CA ALA A 17 15.37 13.18 -7.24
C ALA A 17 14.10 12.64 -7.91
N VAL A 18 13.11 12.23 -7.12
CA VAL A 18 11.74 11.92 -7.56
C VAL A 18 11.05 13.25 -7.91
N SER A 19 11.60 13.96 -8.91
CA SER A 19 11.15 15.29 -9.35
C SER A 19 10.32 15.27 -10.62
N ASP A 20 10.01 14.09 -11.21
CA ASP A 20 9.24 14.02 -12.46
C ASP A 20 7.97 13.15 -12.35
N MET A 21 7.18 13.35 -11.30
CA MET A 21 5.78 12.94 -11.34
C MET A 21 4.94 14.04 -12.00
N ARG A 22 5.04 14.17 -13.30
CA ARG A 22 4.04 14.91 -14.08
C ARG A 22 2.85 14.00 -14.32
N PRO A 23 1.64 14.33 -13.85
CA PRO A 23 0.45 13.63 -14.29
C PRO A 23 0.15 14.04 -15.74
N PHE A 24 0.23 13.10 -16.68
CA PHE A 24 -0.25 13.26 -18.05
C PHE A 24 -1.78 13.26 -18.04
N TYR A 25 -2.40 14.43 -17.80
CA TYR A 25 -3.79 14.67 -18.17
C TYR A 25 -3.81 15.32 -19.54
N ARG A 26 -4.04 14.55 -20.61
CA ARG A 26 -4.59 15.07 -21.86
C ARG A 26 -6.11 15.06 -21.74
N ARG A 27 -6.74 16.22 -21.86
CA ARG A 27 -8.19 16.38 -22.01
C ARG A 27 -8.67 15.69 -23.29
N PRO A 28 -9.77 14.93 -23.26
CA PRO A 28 -10.49 14.57 -24.48
C PRO A 28 -11.31 15.80 -24.97
N PRO A 29 -11.62 15.89 -26.27
CA PRO A 29 -12.35 17.00 -26.83
C PRO A 29 -13.82 16.97 -26.40
N THR A 30 -14.36 18.16 -26.10
CA THR A 30 -15.76 18.38 -25.76
C THR A 30 -16.64 18.21 -26.99
N SER A 31 -17.61 17.28 -26.94
CA SER A 31 -18.77 17.31 -27.83
C SER A 31 -20.05 17.51 -26.99
N VAL A 32 -20.78 18.52 -27.39
CA VAL A 32 -22.08 18.98 -26.85
C VAL A 32 -23.17 18.02 -27.28
N GLY A 33 -24.03 17.59 -26.34
CA GLY A 33 -25.26 16.88 -26.62
C GLY A 33 -26.29 17.14 -25.52
N THR A 34 -27.32 17.85 -25.86
CA THR A 34 -28.47 18.28 -25.03
C THR A 34 -29.47 17.14 -24.82
N GLY A 35 -30.01 17.02 -23.58
CA GLY A 35 -31.16 16.16 -23.31
C GLY A 35 -31.58 16.18 -21.83
N SER A 36 -32.67 16.87 -21.57
CA SER A 36 -33.29 17.10 -20.24
C SER A 36 -34.21 15.94 -19.78
N SER A 37 -34.25 15.62 -18.50
CA SER A 37 -35.39 15.74 -17.56
C SER A 37 -35.30 14.74 -16.37
N PRO A 38 -36.07 14.95 -15.28
CA PRO A 38 -35.56 14.91 -13.92
C PRO A 38 -36.10 13.75 -13.07
N ALA A 39 -35.39 13.33 -12.05
CA ALA A 39 -35.97 12.66 -10.88
C ALA A 39 -35.08 12.71 -9.62
N ALA A 40 -35.68 13.24 -8.58
CA ALA A 40 -35.59 12.93 -7.15
C ALA A 40 -34.21 12.97 -6.46
N GLY A 41 -34.10 13.93 -5.53
CA GLY A 41 -32.95 14.21 -4.68
C GLY A 41 -32.63 13.14 -3.66
N ILE A 42 -31.33 12.88 -3.64
CA ILE A 42 -30.62 12.41 -2.45
C ILE A 42 -29.49 13.41 -2.24
N LEU A 43 -29.46 14.04 -1.07
CA LEU A 43 -28.46 15.03 -0.67
C LEU A 43 -27.07 14.40 -0.75
N ARG A 44 -26.33 14.76 -1.78
CA ARG A 44 -24.89 14.53 -1.88
C ARG A 44 -24.20 15.59 -1.01
N PRO A 45 -23.24 15.21 -0.14
CA PRO A 45 -22.38 16.22 0.46
C PRO A 45 -21.57 16.91 -0.63
N PRO A 46 -21.21 18.20 -0.47
CA PRO A 46 -20.49 18.94 -1.48
C PRO A 46 -19.13 18.24 -1.73
N ALA A 47 -18.87 17.93 -2.99
CA ALA A 47 -17.56 17.46 -3.43
C ALA A 47 -16.54 18.56 -3.11
N GLY A 48 -15.68 18.29 -2.13
CA GLY A 48 -14.51 19.10 -1.86
C GLY A 48 -13.66 19.14 -3.12
N THR A 49 -13.64 20.28 -3.78
CA THR A 49 -12.77 20.54 -4.93
C THR A 49 -11.33 20.40 -4.45
N VAL A 50 -10.65 19.33 -4.90
CA VAL A 50 -9.19 19.26 -4.81
C VAL A 50 -8.65 20.51 -5.50
N PRO A 51 -7.89 21.38 -4.81
CA PRO A 51 -7.32 22.54 -5.45
C PRO A 51 -6.45 22.10 -6.63
N PRO A 52 -6.54 22.79 -7.79
CA PRO A 52 -5.71 22.47 -8.94
C PRO A 52 -4.22 22.59 -8.56
N LEU A 53 -3.40 21.71 -9.13
CA LEU A 53 -1.94 21.80 -8.99
C LEU A 53 -1.47 23.19 -9.41
N PRO A 54 -0.49 23.81 -8.73
CA PRO A 54 0.13 25.04 -9.18
C PRO A 54 0.62 24.85 -10.62
N GLN A 55 0.23 25.75 -11.51
CA GLN A 55 0.62 25.71 -12.94
C GLN A 55 2.11 26.04 -13.16
N ASP A 56 2.79 26.46 -12.11
CA ASP A 56 4.18 26.89 -12.13
C ASP A 56 5.08 25.77 -11.63
N GLY A 57 5.33 24.75 -12.36
CA GLY A 57 6.36 23.67 -12.23
C GLY A 57 7.19 23.49 -10.93
N GLY A 58 6.82 24.16 -9.84
CA GLY A 58 7.47 24.12 -8.53
C GLY A 58 7.02 22.90 -7.70
N MET A 59 7.92 22.36 -6.90
CA MET A 59 7.59 21.33 -5.91
C MET A 59 6.54 21.89 -4.93
N PRO A 60 5.47 21.12 -4.61
CA PRO A 60 4.46 21.57 -3.67
C PRO A 60 5.10 21.87 -2.30
N SER A 61 4.71 22.99 -1.68
CA SER A 61 5.17 23.35 -0.35
C SER A 61 4.81 22.28 0.68
N SER A 62 5.50 22.23 1.83
CA SER A 62 5.11 21.32 2.91
C SER A 62 3.68 21.59 3.37
N ALA A 63 3.23 22.83 3.44
CA ALA A 63 1.85 23.16 3.76
C ALA A 63 0.85 22.52 2.76
N ASP A 64 1.12 22.61 1.45
CA ASP A 64 0.25 21.99 0.43
C ASP A 64 0.23 20.47 0.52
N ARG A 65 1.38 19.85 0.87
CA ARG A 65 1.46 18.41 1.11
C ARG A 65 0.55 17.98 2.27
N PHE A 66 0.59 18.71 3.39
CA PHE A 66 -0.25 18.42 4.54
C PHE A 66 -1.74 18.66 4.27
N ARG A 67 -2.12 19.74 3.58
CA ARG A 67 -3.52 19.97 3.17
C ARG A 67 -4.03 18.89 2.22
N ARG A 68 -3.20 18.43 1.28
CA ARG A 68 -3.54 17.31 0.41
C ARG A 68 -3.70 16.02 1.20
N ALA A 69 -2.78 15.73 2.11
CA ALA A 69 -2.89 14.56 2.98
C ALA A 69 -4.18 14.57 3.81
N ALA A 70 -4.64 15.74 4.29
CA ALA A 70 -5.93 15.85 4.98
C ALA A 70 -7.11 15.39 4.10
N VAL A 71 -7.09 15.71 2.80
CA VAL A 71 -8.12 15.25 1.86
C VAL A 71 -8.04 13.75 1.62
N GLU A 72 -6.82 13.21 1.44
CA GLU A 72 -6.59 11.78 1.20
C GLU A 72 -6.95 10.93 2.42
N LEU A 73 -6.71 11.43 3.62
CA LEU A 73 -6.97 10.76 4.89
C LEU A 73 -8.43 10.87 5.37
N ALA A 74 -9.26 11.71 4.75
CA ALA A 74 -10.61 11.99 5.21
C ALA A 74 -11.51 10.74 5.37
N GLN A 75 -11.26 9.68 4.59
CA GLN A 75 -12.00 8.42 4.67
C GLN A 75 -11.33 7.38 5.59
N THR A 76 -10.11 7.65 6.04
CA THR A 76 -9.32 6.65 6.78
C THR A 76 -9.08 7.02 8.24
N SER A 77 -8.92 8.31 8.57
CA SER A 77 -8.59 8.76 9.93
C SER A 77 -8.97 10.22 10.15
N GLU A 78 -10.00 10.47 10.92
CA GLU A 78 -10.37 11.83 11.31
C GLU A 78 -9.26 12.50 12.14
N ARG A 79 -8.62 11.76 13.02
CA ARG A 79 -7.51 12.24 13.84
C ARG A 79 -6.32 12.71 13.00
N GLN A 80 -5.94 11.96 11.99
CA GLN A 80 -4.83 12.35 11.11
C GLN A 80 -5.20 13.55 10.20
N VAL A 81 -6.48 13.73 9.87
CA VAL A 81 -6.97 14.95 9.19
C VAL A 81 -6.76 16.17 10.07
N GLU A 82 -7.17 16.10 11.35
CA GLU A 82 -6.96 17.20 12.31
C GLU A 82 -5.47 17.54 12.45
N TRP A 83 -4.61 16.51 12.58
CA TRP A 83 -3.17 16.69 12.67
C TRP A 83 -2.59 17.34 11.41
N ALA A 84 -3.01 16.89 10.23
CA ALA A 84 -2.54 17.42 8.97
C ALA A 84 -2.88 18.91 8.81
N LEU A 85 -4.12 19.28 9.10
CA LEU A 85 -4.55 20.69 9.02
C LEU A 85 -3.80 21.57 10.04
N ALA A 86 -3.63 21.10 11.28
CA ALA A 86 -2.91 21.85 12.28
C ALA A 86 -1.42 22.05 11.92
N VAL A 87 -0.76 21.06 11.33
CA VAL A 87 0.61 21.20 10.81
C VAL A 87 0.65 22.17 9.63
N ALA A 88 -0.31 22.09 8.70
CA ALA A 88 -0.37 22.95 7.52
C ALA A 88 -0.51 24.44 7.86
N ASP A 89 -1.09 24.75 9.03
CA ASP A 89 -1.33 26.12 9.48
C ASP A 89 -0.26 26.62 10.47
N ASP A 90 0.74 25.80 10.83
CA ASP A 90 1.83 26.15 11.74
C ASP A 90 3.13 26.45 10.99
N ALA A 91 3.37 27.75 10.71
CA ALA A 91 4.54 28.18 9.95
C ALA A 91 5.89 27.81 10.61
N ARG A 92 5.94 27.75 11.95
CA ARG A 92 7.17 27.37 12.68
C ARG A 92 7.46 25.88 12.52
N LEU A 93 6.42 25.05 12.59
CA LEU A 93 6.53 23.61 12.40
C LEU A 93 6.88 23.27 10.96
N LEU A 94 6.28 23.95 9.99
CA LEU A 94 6.62 23.79 8.57
C LEU A 94 8.08 24.14 8.29
N ALA A 95 8.63 25.21 8.91
CA ALA A 95 10.04 25.54 8.75
C ALA A 95 10.97 24.43 9.27
N LEU A 96 10.64 23.80 10.40
CA LEU A 96 11.37 22.65 10.93
C LEU A 96 11.27 21.43 9.97
N ILE A 97 10.08 21.13 9.45
CA ILE A 97 9.87 20.03 8.50
C ILE A 97 10.68 20.27 7.21
N ASP A 98 10.80 21.52 6.78
CA ASP A 98 11.56 21.88 5.57
C ASP A 98 13.08 21.72 5.71
N GLU A 99 13.60 21.49 6.93
CA GLU A 99 14.99 21.09 7.16
C GLU A 99 15.25 19.62 6.82
N LEU A 100 14.22 18.76 6.83
CA LEU A 100 14.36 17.36 6.44
C LEU A 100 14.61 17.21 4.92
N PRO A 101 15.28 16.14 4.47
CA PRO A 101 15.31 15.77 3.05
C PRO A 101 13.90 15.62 2.48
N ALA A 102 13.67 16.02 1.24
CA ALA A 102 12.34 16.13 0.63
C ALA A 102 11.51 14.83 0.71
N GLN A 103 12.17 13.67 0.59
CA GLN A 103 11.54 12.34 0.68
C GLN A 103 11.05 12.00 2.11
N HIS A 104 11.55 12.66 3.13
CA HIS A 104 11.19 12.44 4.54
C HIS A 104 10.16 13.46 5.07
N ARG A 105 9.67 14.38 4.22
CA ARG A 105 8.63 15.37 4.58
C ARG A 105 7.21 14.85 4.38
N GLN A 106 7.02 13.55 4.21
CA GLN A 106 5.70 12.94 3.99
C GLN A 106 4.86 12.99 5.26
N PRO A 107 3.62 13.50 5.23
CA PRO A 107 2.75 13.58 6.41
C PRO A 107 2.57 12.22 7.10
N SER A 108 2.32 11.15 6.34
CA SER A 108 2.17 9.80 6.88
C SER A 108 3.40 9.32 7.65
N LEU A 109 4.61 9.58 7.15
CA LEU A 109 5.86 9.24 7.84
C LEU A 109 5.96 10.02 9.16
N LEU A 110 5.72 11.33 9.14
CA LEU A 110 5.86 12.19 10.30
C LEU A 110 4.83 11.87 11.39
N PHE A 111 3.60 11.53 11.01
CA PHE A 111 2.58 11.04 11.95
C PHE A 111 2.98 9.69 12.58
N SER A 112 3.56 8.80 11.79
CA SER A 112 4.03 7.50 12.28
C SER A 112 5.20 7.66 13.25
N VAL A 113 6.15 8.55 12.95
CA VAL A 113 7.25 8.86 13.89
C VAL A 113 6.72 9.46 15.18
N ALA A 114 5.76 10.40 15.12
CA ALA A 114 5.14 10.95 16.31
C ALA A 114 4.48 9.84 17.17
N ARG A 115 3.78 8.91 16.53
CA ARG A 115 3.16 7.77 17.22
C ARG A 115 4.19 6.83 17.84
N LEU A 116 5.26 6.51 17.12
CA LEU A 116 6.35 5.69 17.65
C LEU A 116 6.99 6.34 18.90
N LEU A 117 7.11 7.66 18.91
CA LEU A 117 7.69 8.42 20.01
C LEU A 117 6.70 8.75 21.14
N GLY A 118 5.47 8.26 21.03
CA GLY A 118 4.48 8.32 22.10
C GLY A 118 3.68 9.63 22.15
N VAL A 119 3.32 10.20 20.98
CA VAL A 119 2.39 11.34 20.96
C VAL A 119 1.09 10.94 21.69
N PRO A 120 0.61 11.76 22.65
CA PRO A 120 -0.62 11.47 23.36
C PRO A 120 -1.84 11.54 22.42
N ASP A 121 -2.97 10.99 22.88
CA ASP A 121 -4.25 11.14 22.17
C ASP A 121 -4.76 12.59 22.34
N VAL A 122 -4.43 13.43 21.38
CA VAL A 122 -4.72 14.88 21.37
C VAL A 122 -5.30 15.30 20.02
N ASP A 123 -6.01 16.42 20.03
CA ASP A 123 -6.50 17.08 18.82
C ASP A 123 -5.36 17.65 17.95
N GLY A 124 -5.69 18.30 16.84
CA GLY A 124 -4.70 18.88 15.95
C GLY A 124 -3.81 19.93 16.59
N ALA A 125 -4.36 20.80 17.46
CA ALA A 125 -3.58 21.84 18.15
C ALA A 125 -2.60 21.23 19.16
N GLY A 126 -3.06 20.25 19.94
CA GLY A 126 -2.23 19.49 20.86
C GLY A 126 -1.12 18.72 20.13
N PHE A 127 -1.43 18.12 18.99
CA PHE A 127 -0.45 17.46 18.14
C PHE A 127 0.64 18.43 17.66
N ALA A 128 0.26 19.56 17.07
CA ALA A 128 1.24 20.54 16.58
C ALA A 128 2.14 21.08 17.71
N ALA A 129 1.58 21.30 18.89
CA ALA A 129 2.35 21.74 20.07
C ALA A 129 3.35 20.66 20.51
N TRP A 130 2.89 19.41 20.65
CA TRP A 130 3.73 18.27 21.01
C TRP A 130 4.82 18.05 19.97
N PHE A 131 4.47 18.05 18.70
CA PHE A 131 5.38 17.77 17.60
C PHE A 131 6.52 18.80 17.53
N ARG A 132 6.22 20.09 17.79
CA ARG A 132 7.26 21.13 17.92
C ARG A 132 8.17 20.91 19.12
N SER A 133 7.59 20.58 20.29
CA SER A 133 8.39 20.39 21.52
C SER A 133 9.31 19.17 21.41
N GLU A 134 8.89 18.13 20.70
CA GLU A 134 9.63 16.87 20.53
C GLU A 134 10.47 16.83 19.25
N TRP A 135 10.55 17.92 18.48
CA TRP A 135 11.19 17.93 17.18
C TRP A 135 12.63 17.38 17.18
N ALA A 136 13.40 17.68 18.22
CA ALA A 136 14.77 17.17 18.38
C ALA A 136 14.84 15.63 18.46
N ARG A 137 13.75 14.96 18.89
CA ARG A 137 13.60 13.50 18.89
C ARG A 137 12.98 13.00 17.60
N VAL A 138 12.08 13.77 17.00
CA VAL A 138 11.35 13.42 15.78
C VAL A 138 12.26 13.43 14.55
N ALA A 139 13.05 14.50 14.37
CA ALA A 139 13.82 14.73 13.16
C ALA A 139 14.81 13.59 12.82
N PRO A 140 15.64 13.08 13.75
CA PRO A 140 16.55 11.98 13.43
C PRO A 140 15.83 10.70 13.06
N VAL A 141 14.73 10.36 13.76
CA VAL A 141 13.93 9.15 13.43
C VAL A 141 13.25 9.30 12.09
N ALA A 142 12.71 10.48 11.77
CA ALA A 142 12.09 10.75 10.47
C ALA A 142 13.10 10.67 9.32
N ALA A 143 14.37 11.03 9.55
CA ALA A 143 15.42 10.95 8.53
C ALA A 143 15.86 9.51 8.21
N GLU A 144 15.63 8.56 9.09
CA GLU A 144 16.05 7.15 8.94
C GLU A 144 14.91 6.23 8.51
N ARG A 145 13.67 6.50 8.95
CA ARG A 145 12.50 5.63 8.71
C ARG A 145 11.85 5.89 7.35
N ARG A 146 11.13 4.89 6.86
CA ARG A 146 10.31 4.94 5.64
C ARG A 146 8.91 4.43 5.94
N THR A 147 7.92 4.91 5.19
CA THR A 147 6.57 4.35 5.26
C THR A 147 6.56 2.95 4.63
N GLN A 148 6.07 1.96 5.36
CA GLN A 148 6.02 0.56 4.95
C GLN A 148 4.69 -0.07 5.39
N THR A 149 3.59 0.39 4.78
CA THR A 149 2.26 -0.12 5.12
C THR A 149 2.17 -1.60 4.79
N ASN A 150 2.11 -2.46 5.80
CA ASN A 150 1.87 -3.89 5.66
C ASN A 150 0.50 -4.25 6.25
N GLU A 151 -0.49 -4.52 5.42
CA GLU A 151 -1.89 -4.71 5.80
C GLU A 151 -2.36 -6.12 5.41
N ALA A 152 -2.48 -7.00 6.39
CA ALA A 152 -2.89 -8.39 6.17
C ALA A 152 -4.24 -8.52 5.44
N LEU A 153 -5.15 -7.54 5.59
CA LEU A 153 -6.45 -7.58 4.90
C LEU A 153 -6.32 -7.51 3.37
N ARG A 154 -5.17 -7.06 2.82
CA ARG A 154 -4.87 -7.16 1.38
C ARG A 154 -4.81 -8.61 0.87
N CYS A 155 -4.67 -9.58 1.78
CA CYS A 155 -4.79 -10.99 1.43
C CYS A 155 -6.18 -11.36 0.91
N ALA A 156 -7.25 -10.64 1.27
CA ALA A 156 -8.59 -10.98 0.78
C ALA A 156 -8.72 -10.79 -0.73
N PRO A 157 -8.40 -9.64 -1.36
CA PRO A 157 -8.34 -9.54 -2.81
C PRO A 157 -7.24 -10.42 -3.43
N LEU A 158 -6.11 -10.66 -2.74
CA LEU A 158 -5.07 -11.56 -3.24
C LEU A 158 -5.59 -13.00 -3.38
N VAL A 159 -6.30 -13.53 -2.38
CA VAL A 159 -6.93 -14.87 -2.44
C VAL A 159 -7.90 -14.95 -3.61
N ALA A 160 -8.71 -13.91 -3.83
CA ALA A 160 -9.63 -13.83 -4.96
C ALA A 160 -8.92 -13.85 -6.31
N ALA A 161 -7.80 -13.17 -6.46
CA ALA A 161 -6.98 -13.20 -7.67
C ALA A 161 -6.31 -14.56 -7.87
N LEU A 162 -5.70 -15.13 -6.82
CA LEU A 162 -5.05 -16.45 -6.88
C LEU A 162 -6.02 -17.55 -7.28
N GLU A 163 -7.25 -17.54 -6.74
CA GLU A 163 -8.28 -18.48 -7.16
C GLU A 163 -8.59 -18.42 -8.66
N ARG A 164 -8.51 -17.24 -9.28
CA ARG A 164 -8.80 -17.04 -10.71
C ARG A 164 -7.70 -17.55 -11.63
N ILE A 165 -6.46 -17.59 -11.15
CA ILE A 165 -5.29 -17.91 -11.98
C ILE A 165 -4.66 -19.26 -11.67
N THR A 166 -5.14 -19.98 -10.65
CA THR A 166 -4.62 -21.31 -10.26
C THR A 166 -5.71 -22.37 -10.34
N GLU A 167 -5.31 -23.61 -10.61
CA GLU A 167 -6.21 -24.74 -10.50
C GLU A 167 -6.43 -25.16 -9.03
N PRO A 168 -7.55 -25.85 -8.72
CA PRO A 168 -7.78 -26.38 -7.39
C PRO A 168 -6.65 -27.32 -6.93
N GLY A 169 -5.98 -26.96 -5.80
CA GLY A 169 -4.87 -27.73 -5.24
C GLY A 169 -3.51 -27.51 -5.92
N GLU A 170 -3.43 -26.64 -6.93
CA GLU A 170 -2.15 -26.30 -7.58
C GLU A 170 -1.23 -25.57 -6.59
N PRO A 171 0.00 -26.12 -6.33
CA PRO A 171 0.94 -25.48 -5.45
C PRO A 171 1.62 -24.29 -6.12
N VAL A 172 1.68 -23.16 -5.40
CA VAL A 172 2.30 -21.92 -5.89
C VAL A 172 3.55 -21.55 -5.12
N ALA A 173 4.50 -20.92 -5.81
CA ALA A 173 5.56 -20.12 -5.24
C ALA A 173 5.12 -18.65 -5.24
N LEU A 174 4.94 -18.06 -4.06
CA LEU A 174 4.50 -16.68 -3.89
C LEU A 174 5.70 -15.76 -3.63
N VAL A 175 5.87 -14.75 -4.48
CA VAL A 175 6.94 -13.76 -4.40
C VAL A 175 6.31 -12.37 -4.26
N GLU A 176 6.54 -11.66 -3.14
CA GLU A 176 6.00 -10.32 -2.92
C GLU A 176 7.09 -9.25 -3.05
N ILE A 177 6.88 -8.25 -3.90
CA ILE A 177 7.70 -7.05 -3.97
C ILE A 177 7.13 -5.95 -3.07
N GLY A 178 8.00 -5.35 -2.22
CA GLY A 178 7.57 -4.43 -1.16
C GLY A 178 6.88 -5.17 -0.01
N ALA A 179 7.45 -6.30 0.38
CA ALA A 179 6.84 -7.20 1.35
C ALA A 179 6.81 -6.66 2.79
N SER A 180 7.63 -5.64 3.11
CA SER A 180 7.74 -5.09 4.48
C SER A 180 8.03 -6.17 5.51
N ALA A 181 7.05 -6.57 6.34
CA ALA A 181 7.15 -7.68 7.29
C ALA A 181 6.57 -9.01 6.75
N GLY A 182 6.11 -9.05 5.49
CA GLY A 182 5.62 -10.26 4.84
C GLY A 182 4.24 -10.73 5.25
N LEU A 183 3.39 -9.87 5.80
CA LEU A 183 2.04 -10.27 6.24
C LEU A 183 1.17 -10.79 5.10
N CYS A 184 1.44 -10.41 3.84
CA CYS A 184 0.69 -10.89 2.69
C CYS A 184 1.28 -12.14 2.01
N LEU A 185 2.43 -12.63 2.49
CA LEU A 185 3.08 -13.84 1.95
C LEU A 185 2.50 -15.16 2.48
N ALA A 186 1.59 -15.11 3.45
CA ALA A 186 0.99 -16.30 4.04
C ALA A 186 -0.55 -16.23 4.04
N PRO A 187 -1.19 -15.98 2.89
CA PRO A 187 -2.64 -15.80 2.82
C PRO A 187 -3.41 -17.06 3.25
N GLU A 188 -2.85 -18.24 3.12
CA GLU A 188 -3.45 -19.52 3.55
C GLU A 188 -3.48 -19.71 5.07
N ARG A 189 -2.73 -18.89 5.84
CA ARG A 189 -2.67 -19.00 7.30
C ARG A 189 -3.77 -18.21 8.01
N TYR A 190 -4.51 -17.36 7.30
CA TYR A 190 -5.58 -16.53 7.85
C TYR A 190 -6.94 -17.16 7.64
N SER A 191 -7.94 -16.64 8.32
CA SER A 191 -9.34 -16.92 8.00
C SER A 191 -10.00 -15.72 7.33
N TYR A 192 -11.01 -15.98 6.54
CA TYR A 192 -11.72 -14.99 5.74
C TYR A 192 -13.22 -15.09 5.96
N ALA A 193 -13.90 -13.94 5.93
CA ALA A 193 -15.34 -13.83 5.81
C ALA A 193 -15.65 -12.89 4.64
N PHE A 194 -15.97 -13.47 3.50
CA PHE A 194 -16.41 -12.75 2.31
C PHE A 194 -17.93 -12.61 2.35
N THR A 195 -18.42 -11.38 2.40
CA THR A 195 -19.86 -11.08 2.42
C THR A 195 -20.31 -10.61 1.05
N ALA A 196 -21.13 -11.40 0.39
CA ALA A 196 -21.74 -11.09 -0.90
C ALA A 196 -23.27 -10.98 -0.77
N SER A 197 -23.96 -10.62 -1.86
CA SER A 197 -25.42 -10.48 -1.86
C SER A 197 -26.19 -11.78 -1.57
N ASP A 198 -25.56 -12.93 -1.83
CA ASP A 198 -26.10 -14.28 -1.62
C ASP A 198 -25.69 -14.91 -0.28
N GLY A 199 -24.92 -14.20 0.54
CA GLY A 199 -24.54 -14.65 1.87
C GLY A 199 -23.07 -14.43 2.23
N GLU A 200 -22.63 -15.10 3.29
CA GLU A 200 -21.25 -15.07 3.77
C GLU A 200 -20.54 -16.39 3.46
N THR A 201 -19.41 -16.30 2.76
CA THR A 201 -18.49 -17.43 2.54
C THR A 201 -17.33 -17.34 3.53
N ARG A 202 -17.06 -18.43 4.26
CA ARG A 202 -15.93 -18.52 5.20
C ARG A 202 -14.87 -19.45 4.68
N LEU A 203 -13.60 -19.00 4.72
CA LEU A 203 -12.43 -19.80 4.34
C LEU A 203 -11.39 -19.74 5.46
N GLY A 204 -10.64 -20.84 5.64
CA GLY A 204 -9.55 -20.92 6.61
C GLY A 204 -10.05 -20.98 8.06
N SER A 205 -9.10 -21.18 8.97
CA SER A 205 -9.36 -21.30 10.41
C SER A 205 -8.34 -20.52 11.26
N GLY A 206 -7.33 -19.92 10.62
CA GLY A 206 -6.29 -19.14 11.30
C GLY A 206 -6.75 -17.74 11.68
N ALA A 207 -5.92 -17.05 12.43
CA ALA A 207 -6.13 -15.66 12.83
C ALA A 207 -5.17 -14.73 12.05
N PRO A 208 -5.56 -13.48 11.82
CA PRO A 208 -6.87 -12.85 12.08
C PRO A 208 -7.97 -13.30 11.12
N LEU A 209 -9.22 -13.03 11.51
CA LEU A 209 -10.34 -13.11 10.58
C LEU A 209 -10.39 -11.85 9.70
N LEU A 210 -10.16 -12.03 8.41
CA LEU A 210 -10.13 -10.97 7.40
C LEU A 210 -11.52 -10.84 6.74
N ARG A 211 -12.17 -9.70 6.97
CA ARG A 211 -13.54 -9.45 6.46
C ARG A 211 -13.47 -8.62 5.18
N CYS A 212 -14.13 -9.09 4.12
CA CYS A 212 -14.16 -8.41 2.82
C CYS A 212 -15.59 -8.45 2.26
N ALA A 213 -16.14 -7.29 1.93
CA ALA A 213 -17.39 -7.21 1.19
C ALA A 213 -17.14 -7.46 -0.30
N VAL A 214 -17.97 -8.28 -0.94
CA VAL A 214 -17.85 -8.67 -2.35
C VAL A 214 -19.09 -8.25 -3.12
N SER A 215 -18.91 -7.61 -4.27
CA SER A 215 -19.99 -7.22 -5.19
C SER A 215 -19.62 -7.55 -6.65
N GLY A 216 -20.61 -7.56 -7.53
CA GLY A 216 -20.42 -7.82 -8.97
C GLY A 216 -20.08 -9.26 -9.35
N GLY A 217 -20.00 -10.18 -8.39
CA GLY A 217 -19.68 -11.59 -8.65
C GLY A 217 -19.62 -12.44 -7.39
N ALA A 218 -19.25 -13.71 -7.52
CA ALA A 218 -19.17 -14.66 -6.42
C ALA A 218 -17.98 -14.37 -5.50
N ALA A 219 -18.16 -14.67 -4.21
CA ALA A 219 -17.06 -14.71 -3.24
C ALA A 219 -16.07 -15.83 -3.58
N PRO A 220 -14.76 -15.69 -3.20
CA PRO A 220 -13.80 -16.78 -3.30
C PRO A 220 -14.27 -18.01 -2.51
N ALA A 221 -14.04 -19.21 -3.08
CA ALA A 221 -14.49 -20.47 -2.51
C ALA A 221 -13.34 -21.36 -1.97
N ARG A 222 -12.08 -21.00 -2.24
CA ARG A 222 -10.91 -21.76 -1.80
C ARG A 222 -9.72 -20.89 -1.46
N LEU A 223 -8.83 -21.41 -0.60
CA LEU A 223 -7.53 -20.82 -0.32
C LEU A 223 -6.48 -21.34 -1.31
N PRO A 224 -5.42 -20.54 -1.56
CA PRO A 224 -4.27 -21.00 -2.34
C PRO A 224 -3.47 -22.06 -1.56
N VAL A 225 -2.74 -22.91 -2.28
CA VAL A 225 -1.74 -23.81 -1.71
C VAL A 225 -0.36 -23.17 -1.89
N VAL A 226 0.11 -22.43 -0.90
CA VAL A 226 1.43 -21.77 -0.95
C VAL A 226 2.50 -22.76 -0.48
N ALA A 227 3.24 -23.35 -1.44
CA ALA A 227 4.30 -24.32 -1.17
C ALA A 227 5.67 -23.66 -0.92
N TRP A 228 5.88 -22.45 -1.41
CA TRP A 228 7.11 -21.69 -1.22
C TRP A 228 6.78 -20.19 -1.21
N ARG A 229 7.49 -19.42 -0.40
CA ARG A 229 7.27 -17.98 -0.29
C ARG A 229 8.55 -17.21 -0.04
N ARG A 230 8.69 -16.03 -0.65
CA ARG A 230 9.77 -15.07 -0.40
C ARG A 230 9.27 -13.65 -0.62
N GLY A 231 9.76 -12.74 0.21
CA GLY A 231 9.55 -11.31 0.05
C GLY A 231 10.80 -10.60 -0.44
N LEU A 232 10.60 -9.43 -1.01
CA LEU A 232 11.63 -8.50 -1.40
C LEU A 232 11.25 -7.11 -0.91
N ASP A 233 12.13 -6.45 -0.14
CA ASP A 233 11.90 -5.10 0.37
C ASP A 233 13.22 -4.35 0.53
N LEU A 234 13.21 -3.01 0.34
CA LEU A 234 14.40 -2.17 0.56
C LEU A 234 14.87 -2.15 2.00
N ALA A 235 13.95 -2.31 2.95
CA ALA A 235 14.22 -2.30 4.39
C ALA A 235 13.27 -3.27 5.10
N PRO A 236 13.50 -4.59 4.99
CA PRO A 236 12.65 -5.61 5.59
C PRO A 236 12.47 -5.43 7.10
N LEU A 237 11.27 -5.72 7.58
CA LEU A 237 10.95 -5.75 9.01
C LEU A 237 10.77 -7.19 9.47
N ASP A 238 11.16 -7.48 10.73
CA ASP A 238 11.01 -8.81 11.33
C ASP A 238 9.83 -8.81 12.30
N VAL A 239 8.83 -9.65 12.07
CA VAL A 239 7.66 -9.84 12.96
C VAL A 239 8.04 -10.28 14.38
N ARG A 240 9.25 -10.81 14.58
CA ARG A 240 9.80 -11.21 15.88
C ARG A 240 10.53 -10.07 16.60
N SER A 241 10.77 -8.95 15.92
CA SER A 241 11.42 -7.78 16.50
C SER A 241 10.36 -6.87 17.15
N PRO A 242 10.36 -6.68 18.47
CA PRO A 242 9.41 -5.76 19.10
C PRO A 242 9.53 -4.32 18.58
N GLU A 243 10.72 -3.89 18.16
CA GLU A 243 10.95 -2.57 17.58
C GLU A 243 10.28 -2.44 16.21
N ASP A 244 10.41 -3.47 15.36
CA ASP A 244 9.79 -3.46 14.02
C ASP A 244 8.27 -3.56 14.12
N VAL A 245 7.75 -4.39 15.05
CA VAL A 245 6.30 -4.46 15.31
C VAL A 245 5.77 -3.13 15.84
N ALA A 246 6.48 -2.46 16.74
CA ALA A 246 6.11 -1.12 17.21
C ALA A 246 6.10 -0.09 16.06
N TRP A 247 7.04 -0.20 15.11
CA TRP A 247 7.02 0.64 13.91
C TRP A 247 5.81 0.34 13.02
N LEU A 248 5.51 -0.93 12.77
CA LEU A 248 4.31 -1.33 12.00
C LEU A 248 3.02 -0.81 12.64
N GLU A 249 2.90 -0.86 13.97
CA GLU A 249 1.76 -0.29 14.69
C GLU A 249 1.70 1.24 14.56
N ALA A 250 2.86 1.89 14.60
CA ALA A 250 2.94 3.34 14.46
C ALA A 250 2.50 3.84 13.07
N LEU A 251 2.65 3.01 12.03
CA LEU A 251 2.19 3.31 10.66
C LEU A 251 0.66 3.27 10.51
N LEU A 252 -0.06 2.66 11.45
CA LEU A 252 -1.53 2.60 11.39
C LEU A 252 -2.17 3.89 11.93
N PRO A 253 -3.38 4.27 11.47
CA PRO A 253 -4.10 5.40 12.05
C PRO A 253 -4.41 5.19 13.54
N PRO A 254 -4.30 6.24 14.39
CA PRO A 254 -4.52 6.12 15.83
C PRO A 254 -5.98 5.82 16.22
N ASP A 255 -6.92 6.24 15.40
CA ASP A 255 -8.36 6.11 15.57
C ASP A 255 -8.95 4.87 14.87
N ARG A 256 -8.10 3.89 14.55
CA ARG A 256 -8.49 2.60 13.94
C ARG A 256 -7.95 1.41 14.74
N PRO A 257 -8.43 1.20 15.98
CA PRO A 257 -7.93 0.13 16.84
C PRO A 257 -8.12 -1.28 16.26
N GLU A 258 -9.14 -1.46 15.40
CA GLU A 258 -9.37 -2.73 14.69
C GLU A 258 -8.22 -3.08 13.74
N ARG A 259 -7.54 -2.08 13.16
CA ARG A 259 -6.36 -2.32 12.31
C ARG A 259 -5.16 -2.73 13.15
N THR A 260 -4.96 -2.12 14.31
CA THR A 260 -3.90 -2.50 15.25
C THR A 260 -4.12 -3.93 15.77
N ALA A 261 -5.34 -4.28 16.16
CA ALA A 261 -5.69 -5.63 16.58
C ALA A 261 -5.43 -6.68 15.48
N ARG A 262 -5.80 -6.36 14.23
CA ARG A 262 -5.55 -7.22 13.07
C ARG A 262 -4.05 -7.39 12.81
N LEU A 263 -3.26 -6.29 12.87
CA LEU A 263 -1.82 -6.36 12.71
C LEU A 263 -1.19 -7.29 13.76
N ARG A 264 -1.50 -7.10 15.04
CA ARG A 264 -0.99 -7.95 16.14
C ARG A 264 -1.31 -9.41 15.90
N SER A 265 -2.56 -9.71 15.57
CA SER A 265 -3.00 -11.08 15.31
C SER A 265 -2.31 -11.69 14.08
N ALA A 266 -2.01 -10.91 13.05
CA ALA A 266 -1.24 -11.38 11.90
C ALA A 266 0.25 -11.62 12.26
N VAL A 267 0.84 -10.76 13.08
CA VAL A 267 2.20 -10.95 13.62
C VAL A 267 2.29 -12.24 14.42
N GLU A 268 1.38 -12.45 15.39
CA GLU A 268 1.30 -13.69 16.20
C GLU A 268 1.19 -14.95 15.32
N THR A 269 0.44 -14.88 14.22
CA THR A 269 0.28 -16.02 13.29
C THR A 269 1.57 -16.36 12.54
N LEU A 270 2.46 -15.38 12.33
CA LEU A 270 3.68 -15.55 11.54
C LEU A 270 4.95 -15.70 12.42
N GLU A 271 4.87 -15.41 13.70
CA GLU A 271 6.04 -15.34 14.60
C GLU A 271 6.83 -16.64 14.66
N ASP A 272 6.15 -17.81 14.70
CA ASP A 272 6.79 -19.13 14.78
C ASP A 272 7.47 -19.56 13.47
N ASP A 273 6.97 -19.11 12.30
CA ASP A 273 7.52 -19.43 10.99
C ASP A 273 7.36 -18.22 10.05
N PRO A 274 8.17 -17.16 10.26
CA PRO A 274 8.07 -15.92 9.49
C PRO A 274 8.53 -16.11 8.05
N PRO A 275 7.93 -15.37 7.11
CA PRO A 275 8.39 -15.38 5.74
C PRO A 275 9.83 -14.86 5.62
N THR A 276 10.62 -15.45 4.76
CA THR A 276 11.96 -14.91 4.44
C THR A 276 11.81 -13.71 3.49
N ILE A 277 12.37 -12.56 3.88
CA ILE A 277 12.35 -11.35 3.07
C ILE A 277 13.79 -10.96 2.75
N VAL A 278 14.09 -10.83 1.46
CA VAL A 278 15.40 -10.40 0.97
C VAL A 278 15.44 -8.88 0.98
N ALA A 279 16.52 -8.32 1.55
CA ALA A 279 16.75 -6.87 1.51
C ALA A 279 17.36 -6.48 0.17
N GLY A 280 16.71 -5.57 -0.55
CA GLY A 280 17.24 -5.09 -1.82
C GLY A 280 16.23 -4.35 -2.70
N ASP A 281 16.74 -3.79 -3.79
CA ASP A 281 15.92 -3.14 -4.81
C ASP A 281 15.17 -4.17 -5.65
N ALA A 282 13.87 -3.95 -5.88
CA ALA A 282 13.03 -4.92 -6.59
C ALA A 282 13.50 -5.17 -8.02
N ALA A 283 13.94 -4.15 -8.75
CA ALA A 283 14.41 -4.31 -10.13
C ALA A 283 15.76 -5.05 -10.22
N ALA A 284 16.60 -4.92 -9.18
CA ALA A 284 17.91 -5.56 -9.13
C ALA A 284 17.85 -7.02 -8.66
N GLU A 285 17.05 -7.30 -7.62
CA GLU A 285 17.09 -8.58 -6.91
C GLU A 285 16.01 -9.58 -7.37
N LEU A 286 14.93 -9.12 -8.01
CA LEU A 286 13.84 -9.99 -8.47
C LEU A 286 14.31 -11.11 -9.41
N PRO A 287 15.23 -10.90 -10.37
CA PRO A 287 15.71 -11.98 -11.24
C PRO A 287 16.29 -13.16 -10.45
N ALA A 288 17.20 -12.88 -9.50
CA ALA A 288 17.85 -13.89 -8.68
C ALA A 288 16.83 -14.61 -7.75
N LEU A 289 15.86 -13.86 -7.25
CA LEU A 289 14.81 -14.41 -6.40
C LEU A 289 13.91 -15.39 -7.16
N LEU A 290 13.55 -15.06 -8.41
CA LEU A 290 12.76 -15.94 -9.28
C LEU A 290 13.55 -17.17 -9.73
N ASP A 291 14.87 -17.05 -9.94
CA ASP A 291 15.74 -18.18 -10.24
C ASP A 291 15.89 -19.17 -9.07
N ALA A 292 15.62 -18.72 -7.84
CA ALA A 292 15.65 -19.57 -6.63
C ALA A 292 14.33 -20.32 -6.36
N VAL A 293 13.28 -20.09 -7.16
CA VAL A 293 12.01 -20.82 -7.01
C VAL A 293 12.20 -22.30 -7.31
N PRO A 294 11.72 -23.21 -6.43
CA PRO A 294 11.79 -24.64 -6.70
C PRO A 294 11.08 -25.03 -8.00
N PRO A 295 11.66 -25.95 -8.80
CA PRO A 295 11.06 -26.38 -10.05
C PRO A 295 9.69 -27.06 -9.83
N GLY A 296 8.78 -26.87 -10.79
CA GLY A 296 7.45 -27.50 -10.78
C GLY A 296 6.40 -26.72 -9.99
N LEU A 297 6.75 -25.59 -9.39
CA LEU A 297 5.77 -24.67 -8.78
C LEU A 297 5.35 -23.59 -9.77
N ARG A 298 4.06 -23.25 -9.77
CA ARG A 298 3.59 -22.05 -10.44
C ARG A 298 4.10 -20.83 -9.69
N THR A 299 4.89 -20.01 -10.36
CA THR A 299 5.43 -18.77 -9.75
C THR A 299 4.43 -17.64 -9.90
N VAL A 300 4.09 -17.00 -8.79
CA VAL A 300 3.21 -15.83 -8.76
C VAL A 300 3.94 -14.70 -8.04
N VAL A 301 4.24 -13.64 -8.77
CA VAL A 301 4.75 -12.37 -8.22
C VAL A 301 3.58 -11.50 -7.85
N VAL A 302 3.63 -10.86 -6.68
CA VAL A 302 2.57 -9.97 -6.21
C VAL A 302 3.11 -8.59 -5.87
N SER A 303 2.34 -7.55 -6.20
CA SER A 303 2.56 -6.17 -5.81
C SER A 303 1.27 -5.58 -5.25
N LEU A 304 1.29 -5.30 -3.96
CA LEU A 304 0.10 -4.85 -3.23
C LEU A 304 0.31 -3.42 -2.70
N GLY A 305 0.29 -2.43 -3.62
CA GLY A 305 0.50 -1.02 -3.31
C GLY A 305 1.98 -0.63 -3.23
N THR A 306 2.87 -1.28 -4.00
CA THR A 306 4.31 -1.04 -3.99
C THR A 306 4.80 -0.32 -5.24
N LEU A 307 4.19 -0.56 -6.41
CA LEU A 307 4.64 0.03 -7.67
C LEU A 307 4.64 1.57 -7.65
N VAL A 308 3.82 2.18 -6.80
CA VAL A 308 3.77 3.65 -6.63
C VAL A 308 5.13 4.22 -6.20
N TYR A 309 5.94 3.46 -5.48
CA TYR A 309 7.24 3.89 -4.96
C TYR A 309 8.40 3.65 -5.94
N LEU A 310 8.18 2.85 -7.00
CA LEU A 310 9.22 2.55 -7.98
C LEU A 310 9.25 3.64 -9.08
N PRO A 311 10.44 4.11 -9.49
CA PRO A 311 10.59 4.89 -10.71
C PRO A 311 10.08 4.11 -11.93
N TRP A 312 9.66 4.83 -12.98
CA TRP A 312 9.08 4.21 -14.18
C TRP A 312 9.96 3.09 -14.76
N ALA A 313 11.27 3.34 -14.94
CA ALA A 313 12.20 2.36 -15.48
C ALA A 313 12.32 1.11 -14.60
N ALA A 314 12.25 1.25 -13.27
CA ALA A 314 12.27 0.12 -12.36
C ALA A 314 10.99 -0.70 -12.44
N ARG A 315 9.81 -0.06 -12.62
CA ARG A 315 8.55 -0.77 -12.87
C ARG A 315 8.60 -1.58 -14.16
N GLU A 316 9.06 -0.97 -15.26
CA GLU A 316 9.20 -1.69 -16.53
C GLU A 316 10.17 -2.87 -16.40
N SER A 317 11.30 -2.70 -15.69
CA SER A 317 12.23 -3.79 -15.43
C SER A 317 11.60 -4.94 -14.64
N VAL A 318 10.82 -4.62 -13.60
CA VAL A 318 10.09 -5.63 -12.82
C VAL A 318 9.08 -6.38 -13.71
N LEU A 319 8.26 -5.65 -14.48
CA LEU A 319 7.26 -6.26 -15.38
C LEU A 319 7.91 -7.14 -16.44
N ALA A 320 9.02 -6.69 -17.05
CA ALA A 320 9.78 -7.47 -18.02
C ALA A 320 10.37 -8.73 -17.39
N THR A 321 10.97 -8.61 -16.20
CA THR A 321 11.55 -9.75 -15.47
C THR A 321 10.50 -10.83 -15.17
N VAL A 322 9.30 -10.43 -14.72
CA VAL A 322 8.19 -11.38 -14.47
C VAL A 322 7.79 -12.10 -15.75
N ALA A 323 7.62 -11.35 -16.84
CA ALA A 323 7.25 -11.91 -18.14
C ALA A 323 8.32 -12.86 -18.70
N ASP A 324 9.59 -12.46 -18.66
CA ASP A 324 10.72 -13.23 -19.17
C ASP A 324 10.93 -14.57 -18.43
N ARG A 325 10.52 -14.63 -17.16
CA ARG A 325 10.56 -15.86 -16.34
C ARG A 325 9.28 -16.70 -16.43
N GLY A 326 8.29 -16.26 -17.23
CA GLY A 326 7.00 -16.94 -17.34
C GLY A 326 6.23 -17.01 -16.01
N ALA A 327 6.49 -16.08 -15.09
CA ALA A 327 5.76 -15.97 -13.84
C ALA A 327 4.45 -15.21 -14.05
N SER A 328 3.42 -15.55 -13.29
CA SER A 328 2.20 -14.75 -13.21
C SER A 328 2.42 -13.51 -12.34
N LEU A 329 1.74 -12.41 -12.65
CA LEU A 329 1.78 -11.16 -11.88
C LEU A 329 0.38 -10.82 -11.36
N VAL A 330 0.24 -10.70 -10.05
CA VAL A 330 -0.95 -10.12 -9.41
C VAL A 330 -0.62 -8.73 -8.88
N THR A 331 -1.44 -7.75 -9.23
CA THR A 331 -1.29 -6.37 -8.75
C THR A 331 -2.56 -5.88 -8.07
N LEU A 332 -2.40 -5.16 -6.96
CA LEU A 332 -3.42 -4.33 -6.33
C LEU A 332 -2.84 -2.92 -6.21
N GLU A 333 -3.07 -2.10 -7.23
CA GLU A 333 -2.43 -0.80 -7.40
C GLU A 333 -3.45 0.26 -7.86
N THR A 334 -3.10 1.52 -7.75
CA THR A 334 -3.93 2.59 -8.32
C THR A 334 -3.95 2.52 -9.84
N GLU A 335 -5.09 2.83 -10.46
CA GLU A 335 -5.28 2.82 -11.91
C GLU A 335 -4.21 3.63 -12.66
N ALA A 336 -3.79 4.77 -12.07
CA ALA A 336 -2.79 5.64 -12.68
C ALA A 336 -1.41 4.98 -12.93
N LEU A 337 -1.11 3.90 -12.21
CA LEU A 337 0.17 3.18 -12.32
C LEU A 337 0.15 2.07 -13.38
N LEU A 338 -1.02 1.67 -13.84
CA LEU A 338 -1.24 0.51 -14.71
C LEU A 338 -2.03 0.91 -15.97
N PRO A 339 -1.54 1.85 -16.80
CA PRO A 339 -2.31 2.35 -17.94
C PRO A 339 -2.68 1.26 -18.94
N HIS A 340 -1.83 0.22 -19.11
CA HIS A 340 -2.14 -0.92 -19.98
C HIS A 340 -3.24 -1.82 -19.41
N VAL A 341 -3.31 -1.99 -18.07
CA VAL A 341 -4.39 -2.72 -17.40
C VAL A 341 -5.71 -1.96 -17.51
N VAL A 342 -5.66 -0.63 -17.33
CA VAL A 342 -6.82 0.24 -17.51
C VAL A 342 -7.33 0.18 -18.96
N ALA A 343 -6.42 0.20 -19.95
CA ALA A 343 -6.78 0.02 -21.35
C ALA A 343 -7.43 -1.36 -21.62
N ALA A 344 -6.91 -2.43 -21.02
CA ALA A 344 -7.48 -3.76 -21.12
C ALA A 344 -8.84 -3.92 -20.42
N ARG A 345 -9.16 -3.03 -19.45
CA ARG A 345 -10.49 -2.99 -18.83
C ARG A 345 -11.59 -2.65 -19.85
N GLY A 346 -11.28 -1.74 -20.79
CA GLY A 346 -12.28 -1.25 -21.75
C GLY A 346 -13.45 -0.58 -21.04
N GLU A 347 -14.68 -0.93 -21.42
CA GLU A 347 -15.91 -0.39 -20.82
C GLU A 347 -16.39 -1.14 -19.57
N ARG A 348 -15.70 -2.20 -19.15
CA ARG A 348 -16.08 -2.96 -17.95
C ARG A 348 -16.00 -2.08 -16.70
N THR A 349 -17.02 -2.13 -15.87
CA THR A 349 -17.11 -1.34 -14.64
C THR A 349 -17.41 -2.23 -13.44
N ALA A 350 -17.00 -1.79 -12.27
CA ALA A 350 -17.38 -2.41 -11.01
C ALA A 350 -18.63 -1.73 -10.45
N PRO A 351 -19.56 -2.45 -9.79
CA PRO A 351 -20.69 -1.83 -9.10
C PRO A 351 -20.28 -0.80 -8.04
N GLU A 352 -19.16 -1.07 -7.35
CA GLU A 352 -18.59 -0.19 -6.32
C GLU A 352 -17.14 0.12 -6.67
N PRO A 353 -16.89 1.08 -7.59
CA PRO A 353 -15.54 1.39 -8.03
C PRO A 353 -14.74 2.08 -6.92
N THR A 354 -13.48 1.70 -6.79
CA THR A 354 -12.47 2.34 -5.94
C THR A 354 -11.28 2.76 -6.80
N PRO A 355 -10.37 3.62 -6.30
CA PRO A 355 -9.20 4.01 -7.08
C PRO A 355 -8.15 2.91 -7.26
N PHE A 356 -8.32 1.74 -6.61
CA PHE A 356 -7.41 0.60 -6.74
C PHE A 356 -8.01 -0.49 -7.63
N LEU A 357 -7.15 -1.05 -8.48
CA LEU A 357 -7.50 -2.11 -9.42
C LEU A 357 -6.72 -3.38 -9.07
N LEU A 358 -7.47 -4.47 -8.88
CA LEU A 358 -6.92 -5.82 -8.80
C LEU A 358 -6.80 -6.37 -10.21
N ALA A 359 -5.60 -6.79 -10.59
CA ALA A 359 -5.35 -7.41 -11.89
C ALA A 359 -4.44 -8.62 -11.78
N ALA A 360 -4.56 -9.54 -12.74
CA ALA A 360 -3.66 -10.67 -12.90
C ALA A 360 -3.19 -10.77 -14.35
N ASP A 361 -1.89 -10.91 -14.56
CA ASP A 361 -1.27 -11.03 -15.89
C ASP A 361 -1.72 -9.91 -16.88
N GLY A 362 -1.86 -8.70 -16.38
CA GLY A 362 -2.34 -7.55 -17.16
C GLY A 362 -3.87 -7.54 -17.41
N VAL A 363 -4.60 -8.53 -16.95
CA VAL A 363 -6.07 -8.60 -17.06
C VAL A 363 -6.71 -8.00 -15.80
N PRO A 364 -7.48 -6.92 -15.91
CA PRO A 364 -8.19 -6.34 -14.78
C PRO A 364 -9.33 -7.26 -14.35
N LEU A 365 -9.40 -7.55 -13.05
CA LEU A 365 -10.36 -8.47 -12.44
C LEU A 365 -11.45 -7.74 -11.66
N ALA A 366 -11.05 -6.80 -10.79
CA ALA A 366 -11.95 -6.15 -9.85
C ALA A 366 -11.42 -4.77 -9.44
N SER A 367 -12.31 -3.91 -9.00
CA SER A 367 -11.98 -2.76 -8.17
C SER A 367 -11.90 -3.23 -6.72
N ALA A 368 -10.95 -2.77 -5.93
CA ALA A 368 -10.79 -3.16 -4.53
C ALA A 368 -10.32 -2.00 -3.65
N ALA A 369 -10.68 -2.02 -2.37
CA ALA A 369 -10.15 -1.04 -1.43
C ALA A 369 -8.63 -1.20 -1.28
N ALA A 370 -7.91 -0.09 -1.12
CA ALA A 370 -6.44 -0.06 -0.94
C ALA A 370 -5.94 -0.98 0.20
N HIS A 371 -6.80 -1.24 1.17
CA HIS A 371 -6.52 -2.08 2.33
C HIS A 371 -7.29 -3.41 2.34
N GLY A 372 -7.94 -3.80 1.23
CA GLY A 372 -8.52 -5.14 1.05
C GLY A 372 -9.91 -5.38 1.62
N GLY A 373 -10.58 -4.37 2.23
CA GLY A 373 -11.89 -4.54 2.87
C GLY A 373 -13.07 -4.68 1.91
N THR A 374 -12.89 -4.37 0.65
CA THR A 374 -13.91 -4.52 -0.42
C THR A 374 -13.30 -5.06 -1.70
N LEU A 375 -14.08 -5.83 -2.42
CA LEU A 375 -13.78 -6.38 -3.74
C LEU A 375 -15.02 -6.27 -4.62
N SER A 376 -14.93 -5.56 -5.73
CA SER A 376 -16.04 -5.36 -6.66
C SER A 376 -15.62 -5.82 -8.05
N TRP A 377 -16.13 -6.99 -8.46
CA TRP A 377 -15.77 -7.59 -9.73
C TRP A 377 -16.19 -6.73 -10.93
N LEU A 378 -15.37 -6.72 -11.96
CA LEU A 378 -15.66 -6.04 -13.22
C LEU A 378 -16.59 -6.91 -14.08
N ALA A 379 -17.72 -6.33 -14.49
CA ALA A 379 -18.69 -6.92 -15.41
C ALA A 379 -18.47 -6.45 -16.85
#